data_e253821df3d62b575fab4957a2556322
#
_entry.id   e253821df3d62b575fab4957a2556322
#
_cell.length_a   1.000
_cell.length_b   1.000
_cell.length_c   1.000
_cell.angle_alpha   90.00
_cell.angle_beta   90.00
_cell.angle_gamma   90.00
#
_symmetry.space_group_name_H-M   'P 1'
#
loop_
_entity.id
_entity.type
_entity.pdbx_description
1 polymer ?
#
loop_
_entity_poly.entity_id
_entity_poly.type
_entity_poly.pdbx_seq_one_letter_code
_entity_poly.pdbx_strand_id
1 'polypeptide(L)'
;MATQPASIETLLGVNAGRQASRLALAYSIESGLPVAALDRLADVVAPNDARFKFRLISKATLERRRKSPSKRLTSEEGDRLARLAKVFSFALDIYKAPEKAREFLSRPHAMLDGKPPLDVALATGPGADLVINLLGRAAYGGGA
;
A
#
# COMPACT_ATOMS: atom_id res chain seq x y z
N MET A 1 -18.52 14.08 -12.48
CA MET A 1 -18.53 13.45 -11.14
C MET A 1 -17.16 13.51 -10.52
N ALA A 2 -17.07 14.06 -9.35
CA ALA A 2 -15.81 14.09 -8.66
C ALA A 2 -15.42 12.67 -8.24
N THR A 3 -14.26 12.21 -8.69
CA THR A 3 -13.73 10.94 -8.27
C THR A 3 -13.18 11.13 -6.85
N GLN A 4 -13.71 10.40 -5.90
CA GLN A 4 -13.14 10.44 -4.57
C GLN A 4 -11.75 9.81 -4.58
N PRO A 5 -10.79 10.39 -3.86
CA PRO A 5 -9.46 9.77 -3.77
C PRO A 5 -9.60 8.36 -3.19
N ALA A 6 -8.82 7.43 -3.72
CA ALA A 6 -8.83 6.06 -3.26
C ALA A 6 -8.31 6.01 -1.83
N SER A 7 -9.16 5.60 -0.90
CA SER A 7 -8.77 5.43 0.50
C SER A 7 -7.97 4.14 0.67
N ILE A 8 -7.27 4.05 1.80
CA ILE A 8 -6.55 2.82 2.15
C ILE A 8 -7.50 1.63 2.17
N GLU A 9 -8.68 1.83 2.74
CA GLU A 9 -9.71 0.78 2.84
C GLU A 9 -10.16 0.33 1.45
N THR A 10 -10.37 1.27 0.53
CA THR A 10 -10.76 0.96 -0.84
C THR A 10 -9.67 0.17 -1.56
N LEU A 11 -8.41 0.58 -1.41
CA LEU A 11 -7.28 -0.10 -2.06
C LEU A 11 -7.12 -1.53 -1.57
N LEU A 12 -7.43 -1.79 -0.31
CA LEU A 12 -7.38 -3.13 0.27
C LEU A 12 -8.65 -3.93 0.02
N GLY A 13 -9.69 -3.29 -0.51
CA GLY A 13 -10.97 -3.95 -0.71
C GLY A 13 -11.70 -4.27 0.58
N VAL A 14 -11.34 -3.58 1.66
CA VAL A 14 -11.98 -3.75 2.96
C VAL A 14 -13.15 -2.79 3.04
N ASN A 15 -14.35 -3.35 3.18
CA ASN A 15 -15.52 -2.51 3.34
C ASN A 15 -15.66 -2.15 4.81
N ALA A 16 -15.29 -0.93 5.15
CA ALA A 16 -15.35 -0.43 6.51
C ALA A 16 -16.72 0.18 6.85
N GLY A 17 -17.70 0.05 5.96
CA GLY A 17 -19.02 0.60 6.18
C GLY A 17 -19.06 2.11 6.09
N ARG A 18 -20.17 2.71 6.57
CA ARG A 18 -20.39 4.15 6.46
C ARG A 18 -19.48 4.98 7.36
N GLN A 19 -18.89 4.35 8.38
CA GLN A 19 -18.00 5.04 9.31
C GLN A 19 -16.62 4.42 9.25
N ALA A 20 -16.07 4.39 8.03
CA ALA A 20 -14.70 3.95 7.84
C ALA A 20 -13.79 4.77 8.74
N SER A 21 -13.33 4.19 9.83
CA SER A 21 -12.38 4.84 10.71
C SER A 21 -11.05 4.12 10.62
N ARG A 22 -10.00 4.86 10.90
CA ARG A 22 -8.65 4.27 10.95
C ARG A 22 -8.58 3.19 12.04
N LEU A 23 -9.38 3.35 13.10
CA LEU A 23 -9.45 2.36 14.16
C LEU A 23 -10.09 1.06 13.68
N ALA A 24 -11.14 1.15 12.86
CA ALA A 24 -11.76 -0.04 12.28
C ALA A 24 -10.78 -0.80 11.39
N LEU A 25 -9.97 -0.08 10.62
CA LEU A 25 -8.91 -0.70 9.82
C LEU A 25 -7.89 -1.39 10.72
N ALA A 26 -7.47 -0.74 11.79
CA ALA A 26 -6.52 -1.33 12.73
C ALA A 26 -7.05 -2.65 13.31
N TYR A 27 -8.32 -2.68 13.70
CA TYR A 27 -8.93 -3.91 14.20
C TYR A 27 -9.00 -4.99 13.12
N SER A 28 -9.29 -4.62 11.88
CA SER A 28 -9.32 -5.56 10.76
C SER A 28 -7.94 -6.20 10.53
N ILE A 29 -6.88 -5.40 10.66
CA ILE A 29 -5.51 -5.89 10.52
C ILE A 29 -5.18 -6.87 11.65
N GLU A 30 -5.53 -6.54 12.88
CA GLU A 30 -5.30 -7.41 14.03
C GLU A 30 -6.02 -8.75 13.92
N SER A 31 -7.26 -8.74 13.44
CA SER A 31 -8.02 -9.98 13.25
C SER A 31 -7.64 -10.75 12.00
N GLY A 32 -6.89 -10.14 11.10
CA GLY A 32 -6.40 -10.74 9.86
C GLY A 32 -7.17 -10.29 8.64
N LEU A 33 -6.50 -9.52 7.78
CA LEU A 33 -7.08 -9.17 6.49
C LEU A 33 -7.24 -10.41 5.63
N PRO A 34 -8.27 -10.47 4.77
CA PRO A 34 -8.38 -11.60 3.85
C PRO A 34 -7.23 -11.59 2.83
N VAL A 35 -6.84 -12.76 2.36
CA VAL A 35 -5.80 -12.88 1.32
C VAL A 35 -6.17 -12.07 0.09
N ALA A 36 -7.46 -11.95 -0.22
CA ALA A 36 -7.93 -11.16 -1.36
C ALA A 36 -7.48 -9.69 -1.31
N ALA A 37 -7.22 -9.15 -0.09
CA ALA A 37 -6.71 -7.78 0.03
C ALA A 37 -5.35 -7.62 -0.62
N LEU A 38 -4.50 -8.64 -0.56
CA LEU A 38 -3.20 -8.65 -1.24
C LEU A 38 -3.37 -8.56 -2.75
N ASP A 39 -4.24 -9.40 -3.30
CA ASP A 39 -4.47 -9.43 -4.75
C ASP A 39 -5.02 -8.10 -5.24
N ARG A 40 -5.95 -7.53 -4.50
CA ARG A 40 -6.55 -6.26 -4.87
C ARG A 40 -5.54 -5.12 -4.85
N LEU A 41 -4.74 -5.04 -3.81
CA LEU A 41 -3.71 -3.99 -3.71
C LEU A 41 -2.66 -4.15 -4.81
N ALA A 42 -2.20 -5.37 -5.07
CA ALA A 42 -1.21 -5.63 -6.11
C ALA A 42 -1.74 -5.24 -7.50
N ASP A 43 -3.02 -5.50 -7.78
CA ASP A 43 -3.62 -5.12 -9.05
C ASP A 43 -3.66 -3.61 -9.24
N VAL A 44 -3.83 -2.85 -8.17
CA VAL A 44 -3.86 -1.39 -8.25
C VAL A 44 -2.46 -0.81 -8.35
N VAL A 45 -1.52 -1.30 -7.55
CA VAL A 45 -0.16 -0.75 -7.49
C VAL A 45 0.68 -1.20 -8.68
N ALA A 46 0.53 -2.45 -9.11
CA ALA A 46 1.34 -3.01 -10.19
C ALA A 46 0.48 -3.94 -11.08
N PRO A 47 -0.46 -3.37 -11.86
CA PRO A 47 -1.41 -4.17 -12.62
C PRO A 47 -0.79 -5.07 -13.68
N ASN A 48 0.43 -4.73 -14.14
CA ASN A 48 1.09 -5.48 -15.20
C ASN A 48 2.24 -6.37 -14.69
N ASP A 49 2.34 -6.53 -13.37
CA ASP A 49 3.40 -7.32 -12.76
C ASP A 49 2.81 -8.43 -11.88
N ALA A 50 2.72 -9.63 -12.45
CA ALA A 50 2.15 -10.77 -11.74
C ALA A 50 3.00 -11.22 -10.53
N ARG A 51 4.25 -10.79 -10.45
CA ARG A 51 5.15 -11.15 -9.37
C ARG A 51 5.22 -10.11 -8.26
N PHE A 52 4.59 -8.98 -8.45
CA PHE A 52 4.66 -7.88 -7.47
C PHE A 52 4.21 -8.34 -6.08
N LYS A 53 3.14 -9.13 -6.01
CA LYS A 53 2.60 -9.61 -4.74
C LYS A 53 3.61 -10.39 -3.91
N PHE A 54 4.59 -11.01 -4.57
CA PHE A 54 5.63 -11.76 -3.85
C PHE A 54 6.68 -10.87 -3.19
N ARG A 55 6.67 -9.58 -3.49
CA ARG A 55 7.45 -8.60 -2.74
C ARG A 55 6.77 -8.26 -1.41
N LEU A 56 5.47 -8.47 -1.31
CA LEU A 56 4.69 -8.20 -0.10
C LEU A 56 4.65 -9.42 0.80
N ILE A 57 4.40 -10.60 0.22
CA ILE A 57 4.36 -11.88 0.93
C ILE A 57 5.02 -12.91 0.05
N SER A 58 5.93 -13.71 0.60
CA SER A 58 6.62 -14.73 -0.20
C SER A 58 5.63 -15.70 -0.83
N LYS A 59 6.02 -16.27 -1.97
CA LYS A 59 5.18 -17.20 -2.71
C LYS A 59 4.75 -18.39 -1.85
N ALA A 60 5.69 -18.97 -1.12
CA ALA A 60 5.41 -20.14 -0.26
C ALA A 60 4.42 -19.79 0.84
N THR A 61 4.60 -18.62 1.48
CA THR A 61 3.70 -18.16 2.53
C THR A 61 2.32 -17.88 1.95
N LEU A 62 2.24 -17.24 0.81
CA LEU A 62 0.97 -16.92 0.17
C LEU A 62 0.19 -18.20 -0.18
N GLU A 63 0.86 -19.20 -0.73
CA GLU A 63 0.23 -20.48 -1.03
C GLU A 63 -0.33 -21.13 0.24
N ARG A 64 0.42 -21.06 1.32
CA ARG A 64 -0.02 -21.60 2.61
C ARG A 64 -1.25 -20.86 3.12
N ARG A 65 -1.30 -19.52 3.01
CA ARG A 65 -2.46 -18.73 3.43
C ARG A 65 -3.70 -19.08 2.61
N ARG A 66 -3.54 -19.27 1.30
CA ARG A 66 -4.66 -19.60 0.41
C ARG A 66 -5.26 -20.97 0.72
N LYS A 67 -4.44 -21.90 1.21
CA LYS A 67 -4.88 -23.25 1.59
C LYS A 67 -5.47 -23.30 3.00
N SER A 68 -5.22 -22.29 3.81
CA SER A 68 -5.77 -22.19 5.15
C SER A 68 -7.30 -22.03 5.10
N PRO A 69 -8.05 -22.69 5.99
CA PRO A 69 -9.51 -22.54 6.01
C PRO A 69 -9.97 -21.08 6.18
N SER A 70 -9.26 -20.29 6.98
CA SER A 70 -9.62 -18.90 7.23
C SER A 70 -9.25 -17.99 6.08
N LYS A 71 -8.21 -18.32 5.29
CA LYS A 71 -7.69 -17.51 4.19
C LYS A 71 -7.40 -16.07 4.63
N ARG A 72 -6.76 -15.95 5.79
CA ARG A 72 -6.43 -14.65 6.38
C ARG A 72 -4.93 -14.47 6.52
N LEU A 73 -4.52 -13.21 6.41
CA LEU A 73 -3.14 -12.78 6.61
C LEU A 73 -2.86 -12.60 8.10
N THR A 74 -1.58 -12.70 8.48
CA THR A 74 -1.19 -12.31 9.84
C THR A 74 -1.28 -10.79 10.00
N SER A 75 -1.24 -10.32 11.25
CA SER A 75 -1.25 -8.88 11.51
C SER A 75 -0.04 -8.18 10.90
N GLU A 76 1.14 -8.81 10.91
CA GLU A 76 2.33 -8.25 10.29
C GLU A 76 2.20 -8.13 8.78
N GLU A 77 1.65 -9.16 8.14
CA GLU A 77 1.40 -9.15 6.71
C GLU A 77 0.39 -8.06 6.35
N GLY A 78 -0.70 -7.98 7.10
CA GLY A 78 -1.72 -6.95 6.89
C GLY A 78 -1.19 -5.55 7.11
N ASP A 79 -0.33 -5.36 8.10
CA ASP A 79 0.31 -4.07 8.36
C ASP A 79 1.17 -3.63 7.19
N ARG A 80 1.90 -4.56 6.59
CA ARG A 80 2.72 -4.26 5.41
C ARG A 80 1.86 -3.80 4.23
N LEU A 81 0.75 -4.48 4.00
CA LEU A 81 -0.20 -4.07 2.97
C LEU A 81 -0.76 -2.68 3.25
N ALA A 82 -1.12 -2.40 4.50
CA ALA A 82 -1.68 -1.12 4.88
C ALA A 82 -0.67 0.02 4.69
N ARG A 83 0.62 -0.22 4.98
CA ARG A 83 1.67 0.77 4.74
C ARG A 83 1.77 1.13 3.26
N LEU A 84 1.78 0.12 2.39
CA LEU A 84 1.83 0.37 0.95
C LEU A 84 0.57 1.09 0.47
N ALA A 85 -0.60 0.66 0.94
CA ALA A 85 -1.86 1.30 0.56
C ALA A 85 -1.88 2.76 0.98
N LYS A 86 -1.36 3.08 2.17
CA LYS A 86 -1.28 4.46 2.67
C LYS A 86 -0.39 5.32 1.77
N VAL A 87 0.79 4.83 1.44
CA VAL A 87 1.74 5.56 0.58
C VAL A 87 1.14 5.74 -0.82
N PHE A 88 0.56 4.71 -1.38
CA PHE A 88 -0.01 4.78 -2.73
C PHE A 88 -1.22 5.71 -2.78
N SER A 89 -2.09 5.65 -1.76
CA SER A 89 -3.23 6.55 -1.64
C SER A 89 -2.78 8.02 -1.61
N PHE A 90 -1.73 8.30 -0.84
CA PHE A 90 -1.18 9.65 -0.74
C PHE A 90 -0.59 10.11 -2.07
N ALA A 91 0.15 9.23 -2.75
CA ALA A 91 0.72 9.53 -4.07
C ALA A 91 -0.38 9.79 -5.10
N LEU A 92 -1.46 9.01 -5.07
CA LEU A 92 -2.61 9.24 -5.95
C LEU A 92 -3.24 10.61 -5.73
N ASP A 93 -3.35 11.00 -4.47
CA ASP A 93 -3.93 12.29 -4.12
C ASP A 93 -3.07 13.45 -4.64
N ILE A 94 -1.76 13.31 -4.63
CA ILE A 94 -0.83 14.33 -5.09
C ILE A 94 -0.76 14.38 -6.61
N TYR A 95 -0.53 13.24 -7.25
CA TYR A 95 -0.28 13.18 -8.70
C TYR A 95 -1.56 13.14 -9.53
N LYS A 96 -2.68 12.75 -8.94
CA LYS A 96 -3.99 12.61 -9.62
C LYS A 96 -3.99 11.61 -10.78
N ALA A 97 -2.92 10.82 -10.93
CA ALA A 97 -2.78 9.85 -12.00
C ALA A 97 -2.09 8.59 -11.47
N PRO A 98 -2.71 7.40 -11.60
CA PRO A 98 -2.09 6.16 -11.11
C PRO A 98 -0.72 5.88 -11.71
N GLU A 99 -0.52 6.17 -13.00
CA GLU A 99 0.75 5.93 -13.68
C GLU A 99 1.87 6.75 -13.04
N LYS A 100 1.60 7.99 -12.69
CA LYS A 100 2.59 8.86 -12.05
C LYS A 100 2.90 8.41 -10.63
N ALA A 101 1.88 7.96 -9.91
CA ALA A 101 2.07 7.40 -8.58
C ALA A 101 2.97 6.15 -8.63
N ARG A 102 2.72 5.26 -9.59
CA ARG A 102 3.53 4.05 -9.78
C ARG A 102 4.96 4.40 -10.17
N GLU A 103 5.13 5.37 -11.07
CA GLU A 103 6.44 5.82 -11.49
C GLU A 103 7.24 6.38 -10.30
N PHE A 104 6.62 7.21 -9.48
CA PHE A 104 7.26 7.72 -8.27
C PHE A 104 7.76 6.59 -7.37
N LEU A 105 6.92 5.61 -7.12
CA LEU A 105 7.24 4.51 -6.21
C LEU A 105 8.39 3.64 -6.72
N SER A 106 8.55 3.50 -8.02
CA SER A 106 9.55 2.60 -8.62
C SER A 106 10.86 3.29 -8.98
N ARG A 107 10.91 4.61 -8.98
CA ARG A 107 12.10 5.36 -9.41
C ARG A 107 13.04 5.58 -8.23
N PRO A 108 14.34 5.25 -8.37
CA PRO A 108 15.33 5.59 -7.34
C PRO A 108 15.32 7.08 -7.04
N HIS A 109 15.45 7.44 -5.76
CA HIS A 109 15.38 8.82 -5.33
C HIS A 109 16.61 9.19 -4.50
N ALA A 110 17.26 10.30 -4.84
CA ALA A 110 18.49 10.72 -4.19
C ALA A 110 18.33 10.91 -2.67
N MET A 111 17.18 11.45 -2.24
CA MET A 111 16.92 11.67 -0.81
C MET A 111 16.66 10.38 -0.05
N LEU A 112 16.58 9.25 -0.72
CA LEU A 112 16.42 7.93 -0.12
C LEU A 112 17.65 7.05 -0.39
N ASP A 113 18.82 7.65 -0.47
CA ASP A 113 20.07 6.96 -0.78
C ASP A 113 20.00 6.19 -2.11
N GLY A 114 19.30 6.72 -3.08
CA GLY A 114 19.15 6.08 -4.38
C GLY A 114 18.20 4.90 -4.40
N LYS A 115 17.45 4.68 -3.32
CA LYS A 115 16.47 3.59 -3.27
C LYS A 115 15.13 4.04 -3.82
N PRO A 116 14.38 3.12 -4.44
CA PRO A 116 13.00 3.43 -4.79
C PRO A 116 12.15 3.66 -3.54
N PRO A 117 11.22 4.62 -3.56
CA PRO A 117 10.34 4.85 -2.40
C PRO A 117 9.57 3.60 -1.97
N LEU A 118 9.21 2.74 -2.90
CA LEU A 118 8.51 1.48 -2.58
C LEU A 118 9.34 0.62 -1.63
N ASP A 119 10.64 0.47 -1.91
CA ASP A 119 11.51 -0.36 -1.08
C ASP A 119 11.61 0.20 0.35
N VAL A 120 11.73 1.52 0.46
CA VAL A 120 11.81 2.19 1.76
C VAL A 120 10.51 2.05 2.54
N ALA A 121 9.37 2.22 1.86
CA ALA A 121 8.07 2.12 2.49
C ALA A 121 7.74 0.71 2.97
N LEU A 122 8.18 -0.31 2.22
CA LEU A 122 7.92 -1.71 2.60
C LEU A 122 8.81 -2.20 3.72
N ALA A 123 9.99 -1.60 3.88
CA ALA A 123 10.97 -2.07 4.87
C ALA A 123 10.53 -1.82 6.31
N THR A 124 10.03 -0.63 6.62
CA THR A 124 9.63 -0.25 7.99
C THR A 124 8.50 0.77 7.98
N GLY A 125 7.83 0.90 9.14
CA GLY A 125 6.84 1.97 9.35
C GLY A 125 7.45 3.35 9.22
N PRO A 126 8.57 3.65 9.91
CA PRO A 126 9.27 4.92 9.72
C PRO A 126 9.67 5.20 8.27
N GLY A 127 10.04 4.16 7.52
CA GLY A 127 10.32 4.29 6.09
C GLY A 127 9.10 4.76 5.30
N ALA A 128 7.94 4.22 5.59
CA ALA A 128 6.70 4.66 4.96
C ALA A 128 6.40 6.12 5.29
N ASP A 129 6.58 6.52 6.54
CA ASP A 129 6.37 7.90 6.97
C ASP A 129 7.33 8.86 6.24
N LEU A 130 8.57 8.43 6.06
CA LEU A 130 9.57 9.23 5.32
C LEU A 130 9.13 9.45 3.88
N VAL A 131 8.61 8.42 3.23
CA VAL A 131 8.12 8.53 1.86
C VAL A 131 6.92 9.47 1.77
N ILE A 132 6.01 9.41 2.74
CA ILE A 132 4.86 10.31 2.81
C ILE A 132 5.33 11.76 3.00
N ASN A 133 6.32 12.00 3.85
CA ASN A 133 6.89 13.33 4.03
C ASN A 133 7.52 13.84 2.75
N LEU A 134 8.22 12.99 2.03
CA LEU A 134 8.81 13.34 0.74
C LEU A 134 7.74 13.74 -0.27
N LEU A 135 6.66 12.99 -0.35
CA LEU A 135 5.52 13.31 -1.20
C LEU A 135 4.88 14.64 -0.82
N GLY A 136 4.75 14.90 0.48
CA GLY A 136 4.20 16.16 0.97
C GLY A 136 5.04 17.36 0.56
N ARG A 137 6.37 17.23 0.60
CA ARG A 137 7.26 18.29 0.15
C ARG A 137 7.11 18.56 -1.34
N ALA A 138 6.98 17.50 -2.14
CA ALA A 138 6.76 17.64 -3.57
C ALA A 138 5.47 18.40 -3.86
N ALA A 139 4.43 18.17 -3.06
CA ALA A 139 3.14 18.82 -3.26
C ALA A 139 3.13 20.28 -2.81
N TYR A 140 3.81 20.60 -1.71
CA TYR A 140 3.66 21.89 -1.05
C TYR A 140 4.94 22.74 -1.04
N GLY A 141 6.10 22.14 -1.21
CA GLY A 141 7.37 22.83 -1.16
C GLY A 141 8.10 22.94 -2.48
N GLY A 142 7.55 22.35 -3.52
CA GLY A 142 8.11 22.44 -4.87
C GLY A 142 9.52 21.92 -5.01
N GLY A 143 9.98 21.06 -4.14
CA GLY A 143 11.37 20.77 -4.12
C GLY A 143 11.80 19.33 -4.08
N ALA A 144 10.95 18.42 -4.42
CA ALA A 144 11.41 17.03 -4.35
C ALA A 144 11.91 16.52 -5.68
#